data_bb0646caa68ba7d4b5d6ed0d99b99f82
#
_entry.id   bb0646caa68ba7d4b5d6ed0d99b99f82
#
_cell.length_a   1.000
_cell.length_b   1.000
_cell.length_c   1.000
_cell.angle_alpha   90.00
_cell.angle_beta   90.00
_cell.angle_gamma   90.00
#
_symmetry.space_group_name_H-M   'P 1'
#
loop_
_entity.id
_entity.type
_entity.pdbx_description
1 polymer ?
#
loop_
_entity_poly.entity_id
_entity_poly.type
_entity_poly.pdbx_seq_one_letter_code
_entity_poly.pdbx_strand_id
1 'polypeptide(L)'
;MLGLVLPTSKSVLLKTFTIENCKELHYILDSKEAIISYLDNLFLTTDLNILEKFYCLLHIRDLCVGNIIELKNYSFDIIQIQNELLEIVDIKEVFKFDNNIITLNYPKSFPLTTLYEGNFIETIILDGETIDFCNL
;
A
#
# COMPACT_ATOMS: atom_id res chain seq x y z
N MET A 1 -13.98 13.86 3.22
CA MET A 1 -13.12 13.02 2.37
C MET A 1 -11.91 13.81 1.90
N LEU A 2 -10.77 13.17 1.86
CA LEU A 2 -9.55 13.76 1.33
C LEU A 2 -9.27 13.14 -0.05
N GLY A 3 -9.14 13.99 -1.08
CA GLY A 3 -8.81 13.56 -2.42
C GLY A 3 -7.35 13.82 -2.73
N LEU A 4 -6.68 12.84 -3.29
CA LEU A 4 -5.29 12.92 -3.75
C LEU A 4 -5.22 12.44 -5.20
N VAL A 5 -4.31 13.02 -5.97
CA VAL A 5 -3.97 12.53 -7.30
C VAL A 5 -2.52 12.07 -7.26
N LEU A 6 -2.30 10.79 -7.54
CA LEU A 6 -0.95 10.25 -7.66
C LEU A 6 -0.27 10.84 -8.91
N PRO A 7 1.06 10.95 -8.93
CA PRO A 7 1.78 11.39 -10.13
C PRO A 7 1.52 10.51 -11.37
N THR A 8 1.05 9.28 -11.16
CA THR A 8 0.60 8.37 -12.23
C THR A 8 -0.78 8.74 -12.77
N SER A 9 -1.38 9.86 -12.33
CA SER A 9 -2.73 10.35 -12.66
C SER A 9 -3.89 9.56 -12.05
N LYS A 10 -3.62 8.59 -11.18
CA LYS A 10 -4.64 7.85 -10.46
C LYS A 10 -5.20 8.68 -9.32
N SER A 11 -6.52 8.83 -9.28
CA SER A 11 -7.22 9.55 -8.20
C SER A 11 -7.47 8.63 -7.01
N VAL A 12 -7.16 9.13 -5.82
CA VAL A 12 -7.32 8.38 -4.57
C VAL A 12 -8.21 9.18 -3.62
N LEU A 13 -9.22 8.52 -3.06
CA LEU A 13 -10.09 9.07 -2.03
C LEU A 13 -9.82 8.38 -0.71
N LEU A 14 -9.61 9.16 0.33
CA LEU A 14 -9.41 8.69 1.69
C LEU A 14 -10.50 9.25 2.60
N LYS A 15 -10.78 8.53 3.69
CA LYS A 15 -11.64 9.05 4.76
C LYS A 15 -10.95 10.24 5.42
N THR A 16 -11.74 11.21 5.87
CA THR A 16 -11.22 12.34 6.63
C THR A 16 -10.68 11.85 7.97
N PHE A 17 -9.47 12.29 8.30
CA PHE A 17 -8.83 11.95 9.57
C PHE A 17 -9.17 13.02 10.60
N THR A 18 -9.88 12.63 11.65
CA THR A 18 -10.35 13.53 12.71
C THR A 18 -9.63 13.26 14.03
N ILE A 19 -9.85 14.12 15.03
CA ILE A 19 -9.35 13.91 16.40
C ILE A 19 -9.87 12.58 16.98
N GLU A 20 -11.13 12.21 16.67
CA GLU A 20 -11.70 10.93 17.09
C GLU A 20 -10.94 9.76 16.47
N ASN A 21 -10.53 9.87 15.23
CA ASN A 21 -9.72 8.85 14.56
C ASN A 21 -8.34 8.71 15.22
N CYS A 22 -7.73 9.82 15.65
CA CYS A 22 -6.47 9.78 16.41
C CYS A 22 -6.63 8.99 17.71
N LYS A 23 -7.76 9.20 18.42
CA LYS A 23 -8.05 8.47 19.65
C LYS A 23 -8.26 6.99 19.39
N GLU A 24 -9.03 6.63 18.37
CA GLU A 24 -9.25 5.25 17.95
C GLU A 24 -7.92 4.56 17.62
N LEU A 25 -7.05 5.22 16.85
CA LEU A 25 -5.76 4.68 16.51
C LEU A 25 -4.90 4.44 17.76
N HIS A 26 -4.94 5.35 18.73
CA HIS A 26 -4.22 5.19 20.00
C HIS A 26 -4.61 3.92 20.74
N TYR A 27 -5.91 3.57 20.77
CA TYR A 27 -6.42 2.37 21.45
C TYR A 27 -6.01 1.06 20.75
N ILE A 28 -5.71 1.08 19.48
CA ILE A 28 -5.37 -0.12 18.69
C ILE A 28 -3.86 -0.30 18.47
N LEU A 29 -3.01 0.60 19.00
CA LEU A 29 -1.56 0.56 18.75
C LEU A 29 -0.88 -0.75 19.17
N ASP A 30 -1.44 -1.48 20.12
CA ASP A 30 -0.90 -2.74 20.60
C ASP A 30 -1.25 -3.94 19.69
N SER A 31 -2.17 -3.75 18.75
CA SER A 31 -2.60 -4.79 17.83
C SER A 31 -2.17 -4.49 16.41
N LYS A 32 -1.20 -5.23 15.90
CA LYS A 32 -0.73 -5.09 14.52
C LYS A 32 -1.84 -5.32 13.49
N GLU A 33 -2.69 -6.33 13.73
CA GLU A 33 -3.83 -6.61 12.86
C GLU A 33 -4.83 -5.45 12.83
N ALA A 34 -5.14 -4.87 13.98
CA ALA A 34 -6.05 -3.74 14.08
C ALA A 34 -5.49 -2.49 13.37
N ILE A 35 -4.19 -2.22 13.50
CA ILE A 35 -3.52 -1.11 12.82
C ILE A 35 -3.61 -1.28 11.30
N ILE A 36 -3.27 -2.46 10.79
CA ILE A 36 -3.30 -2.74 9.35
C ILE A 36 -4.72 -2.62 8.81
N SER A 37 -5.70 -3.19 9.50
CA SER A 37 -7.11 -3.09 9.13
C SER A 37 -7.58 -1.63 9.12
N TYR A 38 -7.18 -0.84 10.11
CA TYR A 38 -7.50 0.58 10.19
C TYR A 38 -6.91 1.35 9.01
N LEU A 39 -5.63 1.14 8.70
CA LEU A 39 -4.95 1.81 7.59
C LEU A 39 -5.58 1.43 6.24
N ASP A 40 -5.88 0.16 6.03
CA ASP A 40 -6.55 -0.29 4.80
C ASP A 40 -7.94 0.33 4.65
N ASN A 41 -8.68 0.48 5.75
CA ASN A 41 -10.02 1.06 5.73
C ASN A 41 -10.05 2.59 5.56
N LEU A 42 -8.92 3.26 5.68
CA LEU A 42 -8.83 4.69 5.36
C LEU A 42 -9.04 4.97 3.87
N PHE A 43 -8.73 4.02 3.01
CA PHE A 43 -8.83 4.17 1.57
C PHE A 43 -10.22 3.83 1.07
N LEU A 44 -10.91 4.80 0.50
CA LEU A 44 -12.22 4.62 -0.16
C LEU A 44 -12.05 4.11 -1.59
N THR A 45 -10.94 4.47 -2.22
CA THR A 45 -10.60 3.98 -3.56
C THR A 45 -10.11 2.54 -3.47
N THR A 46 -10.66 1.67 -4.31
CA THR A 46 -10.22 0.30 -4.47
C THR A 46 -9.13 0.22 -5.54
N ASP A 47 -8.52 -0.95 -5.71
CA ASP A 47 -7.49 -1.21 -6.72
C ASP A 47 -6.20 -0.40 -6.51
N LEU A 48 -5.81 -0.26 -5.26
CA LEU A 48 -4.53 0.32 -4.87
C LEU A 48 -3.61 -0.78 -4.33
N ASN A 49 -2.35 -0.78 -4.76
CA ASN A 49 -1.35 -1.65 -4.17
C ASN A 49 -0.74 -0.99 -2.91
N ILE A 50 0.06 -1.74 -2.16
CA ILE A 50 0.64 -1.25 -0.92
C ILE A 50 1.59 -0.07 -1.12
N LEU A 51 2.27 0.03 -2.27
CA LEU A 51 3.17 1.15 -2.55
C LEU A 51 2.39 2.43 -2.78
N GLU A 52 1.27 2.36 -3.49
CA GLU A 52 0.37 3.49 -3.70
C GLU A 52 -0.25 3.96 -2.38
N LYS A 53 -0.66 3.02 -1.54
CA LYS A 53 -1.16 3.32 -0.19
C LYS A 53 -0.09 3.98 0.67
N PHE A 54 1.13 3.44 0.65
CA PHE A 54 2.25 3.99 1.41
C PHE A 54 2.59 5.42 0.95
N TYR A 55 2.60 5.66 -0.35
CA TYR A 55 2.79 6.99 -0.91
C TYR A 55 1.76 7.98 -0.35
N CYS A 56 0.49 7.60 -0.35
CA CYS A 56 -0.59 8.43 0.18
C CYS A 56 -0.44 8.72 1.67
N LEU A 57 -0.08 7.71 2.47
CA LEU A 57 0.13 7.88 3.91
C LEU A 57 1.30 8.83 4.19
N LEU A 58 2.38 8.73 3.44
CA LEU A 58 3.50 9.67 3.54
C LEU A 58 3.09 11.09 3.17
N HIS A 59 2.26 11.26 2.16
CA HIS A 59 1.77 12.56 1.75
C HIS A 59 0.92 13.21 2.85
N ILE A 60 0.03 12.44 3.49
CA ILE A 60 -0.76 12.91 4.62
C ILE A 60 0.15 13.32 5.77
N ARG A 61 1.16 12.53 6.06
CA ARG A 61 2.15 12.85 7.10
C ARG A 61 2.86 14.17 6.81
N ASP A 62 3.28 14.38 5.56
CA ASP A 62 3.91 15.63 5.13
C ASP A 62 2.99 16.83 5.34
N LEU A 63 1.73 16.73 4.93
CA LEU A 63 0.75 17.80 5.10
C LEU A 63 0.49 18.14 6.59
N CYS A 64 0.51 17.15 7.46
CA CYS A 64 0.17 17.34 8.87
C CYS A 64 1.34 17.80 9.73
N VAL A 65 2.55 17.30 9.50
CA VAL A 65 3.70 17.46 10.41
C VAL A 65 4.98 17.86 9.70
N GLY A 66 5.00 17.84 8.37
CA GLY A 66 6.19 18.16 7.57
C GLY A 66 6.86 16.93 6.98
N ASN A 67 7.85 17.18 6.12
CA ASN A 67 8.44 16.18 5.26
C ASN A 67 9.62 15.41 5.86
N ILE A 68 10.08 15.77 7.05
CA ILE A 68 11.21 15.09 7.70
C ILE A 68 10.72 14.18 8.81
N ILE A 69 11.11 12.91 8.74
CA ILE A 69 10.86 11.93 9.79
C ILE A 69 12.17 11.67 10.50
N GLU A 70 12.22 11.95 11.81
CA GLU A 70 13.39 11.69 12.65
C GLU A 70 13.13 10.47 13.54
N LEU A 71 13.99 9.46 13.42
CA LEU A 71 13.96 8.24 14.24
C LEU A 71 15.33 8.02 14.85
N LYS A 72 15.48 8.27 16.16
CA LYS A 72 16.74 8.12 16.88
C LYS A 72 17.92 8.78 16.14
N ASN A 73 18.76 7.99 15.47
CA ASN A 73 19.95 8.45 14.76
C ASN A 73 19.72 8.62 13.26
N TYR A 74 18.49 8.45 12.77
CA TYR A 74 18.15 8.50 11.35
C TYR A 74 17.19 9.64 11.07
N SER A 75 17.40 10.27 9.90
CA SER A 75 16.50 11.29 9.38
C SER A 75 16.09 10.90 7.96
N PHE A 76 14.78 10.92 7.68
CA PHE A 76 14.23 10.54 6.38
C PHE A 76 13.45 11.70 5.79
N ASP A 77 13.70 11.98 4.50
CA ASP A 77 12.92 12.93 3.73
C ASP A 77 11.79 12.19 3.01
N ILE A 78 10.55 12.52 3.35
CA ILE A 78 9.36 11.91 2.74
C ILE A 78 9.35 12.10 1.22
N ILE A 79 9.74 13.27 0.74
CA ILE A 79 9.74 13.56 -0.71
C ILE A 79 10.70 12.64 -1.45
N GLN A 80 11.86 12.38 -0.87
CA GLN A 80 12.83 11.44 -1.45
C GLN A 80 12.26 10.02 -1.50
N ILE A 81 11.64 9.56 -0.41
CA ILE A 81 11.01 8.23 -0.35
C ILE A 81 9.89 8.13 -1.40
N GLN A 82 9.07 9.15 -1.52
CA GLN A 82 7.99 9.18 -2.50
C GLN A 82 8.51 9.09 -3.93
N ASN A 83 9.60 9.79 -4.26
CA ASN A 83 10.21 9.73 -5.58
C ASN A 83 10.76 8.33 -5.87
N GLU A 84 11.38 7.67 -4.90
CA GLU A 84 11.85 6.29 -5.04
C GLU A 84 10.68 5.31 -5.25
N LEU A 85 9.57 5.49 -4.54
CA LEU A 85 8.37 4.66 -4.71
C LEU A 85 7.78 4.81 -6.12
N LEU A 86 7.80 6.00 -6.71
CA LEU A 86 7.26 6.22 -8.05
C LEU A 86 8.00 5.45 -9.14
N GLU A 87 9.27 5.13 -8.92
CA GLU A 87 10.07 4.35 -9.88
C GLU A 87 9.62 2.88 -9.95
N ILE A 88 8.97 2.37 -8.91
CA ILE A 88 8.64 0.95 -8.79
C ILE A 88 7.16 0.65 -8.63
N VAL A 89 6.30 1.67 -8.49
CA VAL A 89 4.89 1.49 -8.13
C VAL A 89 4.06 0.73 -9.19
N ASP A 90 4.43 0.84 -10.46
CA ASP A 90 3.69 0.24 -11.59
C ASP A 90 4.36 -1.02 -12.15
N ILE A 91 5.27 -1.64 -11.43
CA ILE A 91 5.94 -2.85 -11.91
C ILE A 91 4.94 -4.01 -11.87
N LYS A 92 4.67 -4.56 -13.05
CA LYS A 92 3.87 -5.77 -13.22
C LYS A 92 4.58 -6.69 -14.19
N GLU A 93 4.86 -7.93 -13.78
CA GLU A 93 5.55 -8.90 -14.60
C GLU A 93 4.68 -10.11 -14.87
N VAL A 94 4.73 -10.60 -16.10
CA VAL A 94 3.98 -11.78 -16.54
C VAL A 94 4.96 -12.81 -17.10
N PHE A 95 4.95 -14.01 -16.53
CA PHE A 95 5.75 -15.13 -16.97
C PHE A 95 4.86 -16.18 -17.61
N LYS A 96 5.24 -16.65 -18.79
CA LYS A 96 4.51 -17.68 -19.53
C LYS A 96 5.36 -18.95 -19.66
N PHE A 97 4.79 -20.07 -19.26
CA PHE A 97 5.42 -21.40 -19.36
C PHE A 97 4.43 -22.35 -20.05
N ASP A 98 4.66 -22.69 -21.32
CA ASP A 98 3.71 -23.45 -22.13
C ASP A 98 2.32 -22.77 -22.10
N ASN A 99 1.32 -23.44 -21.50
CA ASN A 99 -0.02 -22.89 -21.35
C ASN A 99 -0.27 -22.27 -19.97
N ASN A 100 0.77 -22.17 -19.14
CA ASN A 100 0.66 -21.66 -17.78
C ASN A 100 1.17 -20.21 -17.72
N ILE A 101 0.48 -19.38 -16.98
CA ILE A 101 0.80 -17.95 -16.85
C ILE A 101 0.87 -17.58 -15.36
N ILE A 102 1.97 -16.96 -14.96
CA ILE A 102 2.12 -16.40 -13.61
C ILE A 102 2.22 -14.89 -13.73
N THR A 103 1.34 -14.17 -13.04
CA THR A 103 1.38 -12.71 -12.99
C THR A 103 1.83 -12.26 -11.61
N LEU A 104 2.88 -11.44 -11.59
CA LEU A 104 3.42 -10.84 -10.37
C LEU A 104 3.03 -9.37 -10.29
N ASN A 105 2.62 -8.93 -9.12
CA ASN A 105 2.32 -7.54 -8.83
C ASN A 105 2.46 -7.31 -7.32
N TYR A 106 2.47 -6.06 -6.90
CA TYR A 106 2.47 -5.74 -5.48
C TYR A 106 1.15 -6.12 -4.82
N PRO A 107 1.18 -6.63 -3.58
CA PRO A 107 -0.05 -6.94 -2.85
C PRO A 107 -0.90 -5.68 -2.63
N LYS A 108 -2.21 -5.86 -2.43
CA LYS A 108 -3.17 -4.77 -2.22
C LYS A 108 -3.35 -4.41 -0.76
N SER A 109 -3.01 -5.31 0.15
CA SER A 109 -3.13 -5.10 1.59
C SER A 109 -1.78 -5.21 2.26
N PHE A 110 -1.57 -4.40 3.31
CA PHE A 110 -0.36 -4.50 4.12
C PHE A 110 -0.27 -5.87 4.80
N PRO A 111 0.89 -6.53 4.77
CA PRO A 111 1.04 -7.84 5.40
C PRO A 111 1.15 -7.71 6.92
N LEU A 112 0.67 -8.74 7.64
CA LEU A 112 0.82 -8.83 9.09
C LEU A 112 2.25 -9.10 9.51
N THR A 113 3.03 -9.70 8.63
CA THR A 113 4.43 -10.07 8.84
C THR A 113 5.30 -9.51 7.74
N THR A 114 6.56 -9.91 7.69
CA THR A 114 7.47 -9.51 6.61
C THR A 114 6.95 -10.01 5.27
N LEU A 115 7.09 -9.18 4.22
CA LEU A 115 6.78 -9.58 2.86
C LEU A 115 7.65 -10.77 2.42
N TYR A 116 7.05 -11.72 1.71
CA TYR A 116 7.75 -12.84 1.09
C TYR A 116 7.28 -12.97 -0.37
N GLU A 117 7.97 -13.80 -1.16
CA GLU A 117 7.74 -13.88 -2.60
C GLU A 117 6.30 -14.20 -2.98
N GLY A 118 5.62 -15.05 -2.22
CA GLY A 118 4.22 -15.41 -2.46
C GLY A 118 3.25 -14.23 -2.40
N ASN A 119 3.58 -13.16 -1.66
CA ASN A 119 2.75 -11.97 -1.58
C ASN A 119 2.70 -11.19 -2.91
N PHE A 120 3.66 -11.40 -3.80
CA PHE A 120 3.74 -10.73 -5.09
C PHE A 120 3.03 -11.48 -6.21
N ILE A 121 2.52 -12.68 -5.96
CA ILE A 121 1.76 -13.43 -6.94
C ILE A 121 0.34 -12.89 -7.00
N GLU A 122 -0.05 -12.30 -8.13
CA GLU A 122 -1.40 -11.81 -8.36
C GLU A 122 -2.31 -12.94 -8.83
N THR A 123 -1.92 -13.62 -9.92
CA THR A 123 -2.68 -14.73 -10.48
C THR A 123 -1.76 -15.83 -10.98
N ILE A 124 -2.26 -17.07 -10.95
CA ILE A 124 -1.65 -18.21 -11.64
C ILE A 124 -2.74 -18.83 -12.52
N ILE A 125 -2.42 -19.09 -13.78
CA ILE A 125 -3.27 -19.84 -14.69
C ILE A 125 -2.56 -21.17 -14.98
N LEU A 126 -3.19 -22.27 -14.55
CA LEU A 126 -2.69 -23.62 -14.75
C LEU A 126 -3.74 -24.40 -15.55
N ASP A 127 -3.36 -24.88 -16.75
CA ASP A 127 -4.24 -25.68 -17.63
C ASP A 127 -5.62 -25.04 -17.86
N GLY A 128 -5.65 -23.69 -17.96
CA GLY A 128 -6.87 -22.93 -18.19
C GLY A 128 -7.65 -22.55 -16.94
N GLU A 129 -7.25 -23.02 -15.75
CA GLU A 129 -7.85 -22.63 -14.48
C GLU A 129 -7.09 -21.45 -13.86
N THR A 130 -7.82 -20.42 -13.45
CA THR A 130 -7.26 -19.23 -12.82
C THR A 130 -7.35 -19.31 -11.30
N ILE A 131 -6.21 -19.09 -10.63
CA ILE A 131 -6.13 -18.98 -9.18
C ILE A 131 -5.72 -17.54 -8.85
N ASP A 132 -6.54 -16.84 -8.09
CA ASP A 132 -6.27 -15.46 -7.67
C ASP A 132 -5.74 -15.45 -6.25
N PHE A 133 -4.51 -14.97 -6.09
CA PHE A 133 -3.82 -14.88 -4.80
C PHE A 133 -4.03 -13.56 -4.08
N CYS A 134 -4.50 -12.53 -4.78
CA CYS A 134 -4.70 -11.21 -4.17
C CYS A 134 -5.82 -11.17 -3.13
N ASN A 135 -6.75 -12.11 -3.20
CA ASN A 135 -7.90 -12.20 -2.32
C ASN A 135 -7.79 -13.32 -1.27
N LEU A 136 -6.62 -13.92 -1.13
CA LEU A 136 -6.38 -14.99 -0.15
C LEU A 136 -5.80 -14.46 1.15
#